data_92d67b0e556cc72c3c5b1e947eeb0104
#
_entry.id   92d67b0e556cc72c3c5b1e947eeb0104
#
_cell.length_a   1.000
_cell.length_b   1.000
_cell.length_c   1.000
_cell.angle_alpha   90.00
_cell.angle_beta   90.00
_cell.angle_gamma   90.00
#
_symmetry.space_group_name_H-M   'P 1'
#
loop_
_entity.id
_entity.type
_entity.pdbx_description
1 polymer ?
#
loop_
_entity_poly.entity_id
_entity_poly.type
_entity_poly.pdbx_seq_one_letter_code
_entity_poly.pdbx_strand_id
1 'polypeptide(L)' 'LTTAACGPNVDDMTNTYQNCTNLTTAVCGPNVTDMIYTYQNCRNLTTAVCGPNVTSM' A
#
# COMPACT_ATOMS: atom_id res chain seq x y z
N LEU A 1 3.99 7.00 11.11
CA LEU A 1 3.41 5.71 10.71
C LEU A 1 4.51 4.78 10.26
N THR A 2 4.69 3.66 10.93
CA THR A 2 5.74 2.67 10.59
C THR A 2 5.15 1.40 10.01
N THR A 3 3.91 1.08 10.33
CA THR A 3 3.23 -0.12 9.84
C THR A 3 1.85 0.26 9.33
N ALA A 4 1.47 -0.26 8.17
CA ALA A 4 0.18 0.03 7.57
C ALA A 4 -0.51 -1.28 7.19
N ALA A 5 -1.81 -1.36 7.44
CA ALA A 5 -2.63 -2.50 7.06
C ALA A 5 -3.95 -2.00 6.48
N CYS A 6 -4.41 -2.64 5.42
CA CYS A 6 -5.67 -2.29 4.77
C CYS A 6 -6.78 -3.21 5.24
N GLY A 7 -7.98 -2.67 5.34
CA GLY A 7 -9.15 -3.49 5.60
C GLY A 7 -9.51 -4.38 4.42
N PRO A 8 -10.35 -5.41 4.64
CA PRO A 8 -10.68 -6.36 3.57
C PRO A 8 -11.59 -5.79 2.49
N ASN A 9 -12.22 -4.65 2.72
CA ASN A 9 -13.16 -4.04 1.77
C ASN A 9 -12.56 -2.90 0.97
N VAL A 10 -11.25 -2.64 1.11
CA VAL A 10 -10.58 -1.60 0.34
C VAL A 10 -10.27 -2.13 -1.05
N ASP A 11 -10.65 -1.37 -2.09
CA ASP A 11 -10.40 -1.75 -3.48
C ASP A 11 -9.49 -0.77 -4.21
N ASP A 12 -9.37 0.48 -3.77
CA ASP A 12 -8.59 1.52 -4.41
C ASP A 12 -7.68 2.19 -3.38
N MET A 13 -6.38 2.09 -3.60
CA MET A 13 -5.37 2.68 -2.72
C MET A 13 -4.49 3.70 -3.43
N THR A 14 -4.98 4.30 -4.50
CA THR A 14 -4.24 5.33 -5.24
C THR A 14 -3.82 6.45 -4.28
N ASN A 15 -2.53 6.74 -4.23
CA ASN A 15 -1.93 7.81 -3.41
C ASN A 15 -2.13 7.65 -1.89
N THR A 16 -2.50 6.48 -1.42
CA THR A 16 -2.91 6.29 -0.02
C THR A 16 -1.79 6.57 0.98
N TYR A 17 -0.58 6.05 0.74
CA TYR A 17 0.56 6.22 1.63
C TYR A 17 1.65 7.08 1.02
N GLN A 18 1.30 7.95 0.11
CA GLN A 18 2.25 8.82 -0.55
C GLN A 18 3.01 9.66 0.49
N ASN A 19 4.33 9.71 0.36
CA ASN A 19 5.23 10.49 1.23
C ASN A 19 5.27 10.00 2.69
N CYS A 20 4.90 8.76 2.97
CA CYS A 20 5.04 8.17 4.31
C CYS A 20 6.48 7.71 4.50
N THR A 21 7.39 8.64 4.77
CA THR A 21 8.84 8.35 4.80
C THR A 21 9.26 7.44 5.95
N ASN A 22 8.46 7.34 7.00
CA ASN A 22 8.75 6.46 8.14
C ASN A 22 8.11 5.08 8.02
N LEU A 23 7.35 4.83 6.96
CA LEU A 23 6.67 3.55 6.76
C LEU A 23 7.69 2.48 6.39
N THR A 24 7.73 1.39 7.14
CA THR A 24 8.65 0.28 6.89
C THR A 24 7.96 -0.99 6.44
N THR A 25 6.72 -1.21 6.88
CA THR A 25 5.97 -2.43 6.58
C THR A 25 4.55 -2.08 6.16
N ALA A 26 4.07 -2.68 5.08
CA ALA A 26 2.71 -2.45 4.60
C ALA A 26 2.09 -3.75 4.12
N VAL A 27 0.81 -3.93 4.42
CA VAL A 27 0.03 -5.10 3.98
C VAL A 27 -1.24 -4.59 3.31
N CYS A 28 -1.50 -5.05 2.09
CA CYS A 28 -2.70 -4.69 1.34
C CYS A 28 -3.79 -5.72 1.55
N GLY A 29 -5.04 -5.27 1.53
CA GLY A 29 -6.18 -6.17 1.60
C GLY A 29 -6.32 -7.04 0.34
N PRO A 30 -7.09 -8.12 0.41
CA PRO A 30 -7.22 -9.04 -0.72
C PRO A 30 -8.02 -8.50 -1.90
N ASN A 31 -8.80 -7.45 -1.71
CA ASN A 31 -9.67 -6.89 -2.74
C ASN A 31 -9.11 -5.64 -3.42
N VAL A 32 -7.89 -5.24 -3.08
CA VAL A 32 -7.28 -4.05 -3.68
C VAL A 32 -6.92 -4.36 -5.13
N THR A 33 -7.37 -3.49 -6.04
CA THR A 33 -7.08 -3.63 -7.47
C THR A 33 -6.19 -2.51 -8.00
N ASP A 34 -6.20 -1.32 -7.40
CA ASP A 34 -5.46 -0.16 -7.88
C ASP A 34 -4.55 0.36 -6.77
N MET A 35 -3.25 0.37 -7.05
CA MET A 35 -2.23 0.85 -6.12
C MET A 35 -1.28 1.86 -6.76
N ILE A 36 -1.76 2.63 -7.73
CA ILE A 36 -0.93 3.64 -8.38
C ILE A 36 -0.48 4.67 -7.34
N TYR A 37 0.81 4.89 -7.24
CA TYR A 37 1.45 5.85 -6.33
C TYR A 37 1.13 5.60 -4.85
N THR A 38 0.69 4.42 -4.48
CA THR A 38 0.33 4.12 -3.09
C THR A 38 1.51 4.34 -2.15
N TYR A 39 2.71 3.89 -2.54
CA TYR A 39 3.91 3.98 -1.72
C TYR A 39 4.93 4.97 -2.28
N GLN A 40 4.49 5.95 -3.03
CA GLN A 40 5.39 6.93 -3.62
C GLN A 40 6.15 7.68 -2.53
N ASN A 41 7.47 7.74 -2.65
CA ASN A 41 8.35 8.40 -1.67
C ASN A 41 8.37 7.77 -0.29
N CYS A 42 7.95 6.52 -0.14
CA CYS A 42 8.13 5.76 1.09
C CYS A 42 9.54 5.21 1.13
N ARG A 43 10.51 6.04 1.50
CA ARG A 43 11.94 5.75 1.33
C ARG A 43 12.45 4.64 2.23
N ASN A 44 11.81 4.41 3.37
CA ASN A 44 12.22 3.40 4.33
C ASN A 44 11.40 2.12 4.25
N LEU A 45 10.52 2.01 3.26
CA LEU A 45 9.69 0.84 3.09
C LEU A 45 10.55 -0.36 2.67
N THR A 46 10.54 -1.40 3.48
CA THR A 46 11.30 -2.63 3.23
C THR A 46 10.42 -3.82 2.90
N THR A 47 9.19 -3.82 3.38
CA THR A 47 8.25 -4.93 3.20
C THR A 47 6.90 -4.40 2.77
N ALA A 48 6.40 -4.86 1.62
CA ALA A 48 5.06 -4.55 1.15
C ALA A 48 4.43 -5.81 0.60
N VAL A 49 3.26 -6.17 1.12
CA VAL A 49 2.51 -7.34 0.67
C VAL A 49 1.30 -6.86 -0.10
N CYS A 50 1.18 -7.26 -1.35
CA CYS A 50 0.06 -6.90 -2.22
C CYS A 50 -0.89 -8.08 -2.34
N GLY A 51 -2.18 -7.77 -2.44
CA GLY A 51 -3.18 -8.80 -2.70
C GLY A 51 -3.07 -9.37 -4.11
N PRO A 52 -3.73 -10.50 -4.38
CA PRO A 52 -3.62 -11.17 -5.68
C PRO A 52 -4.33 -10.45 -6.83
N ASN A 53 -5.20 -9.50 -6.52
CA ASN A 53 -6.04 -8.83 -7.51
C ASN A 53 -5.51 -7.48 -7.95
N VAL A 54 -4.31 -7.10 -7.53
CA VAL A 54 -3.72 -5.81 -7.93
C VAL A 54 -3.38 -5.85 -9.41
N THR A 55 -3.95 -4.92 -10.18
CA THR A 55 -3.74 -4.82 -11.62
C THR A 55 -2.99 -3.55 -12.02
N SER A 56 -2.95 -2.54 -11.15
CA SER A 56 -2.28 -1.26 -11.43
C SER A 56 -1.43 -0.86 -10.22
N MET A 57 -0.18 -0.54 -10.49
CA MET A 57 0.77 -0.14 -9.43
C MET A 57 1.55 1.09 -9.82
#